data_0658076afe1007cbcacf406a84344775
#
_entry.id   0658076afe1007cbcacf406a84344775
#
_cell.length_a   1.000
_cell.length_b   1.000
_cell.length_c   1.000
_cell.angle_alpha   90.00
_cell.angle_beta   90.00
_cell.angle_gamma   90.00
#
_symmetry.space_group_name_H-M   'P 1'
#
loop_
_entity.id
_entity.type
_entity.pdbx_description
1 polymer ?
#
loop_
_entity_poly.entity_id
_entity_poly.type
_entity_poly.pdbx_seq_one_letter_code
_entity_poly.pdbx_strand_id
1 'polypeptide(L)'
;MTNQKAFEKAKEYIPGGVNSPVRAFKSVKGSPIFIERGKDEFIYDIEGKKYIDYVLSWGPLFLGHSDKSVESAITKTMKKGLSFGAPTLIETQLAKLILSKISYLDKIRFVSSGTEATMSAIRLARAYSKKDGIIKFEGCYHGHSDSLLVKAGSGATTFGNSSSPGVPEDFAKHTHLAIYNDIASVEKCFNESDDIAAVIIEPIAGNMGLVPASLTFLTQLRDLCRKKGAVLIFDEVMSGFRASMTGSYKFNKIKPDLATFGKVIGGGLNAAAFGGKDEIMSILSPDGAVYQAGTLSGNPLAMAAGIATLSKIFATPNVYEKLNSKVKSILKCMSNSAKRKGIALQTEHRGTMWGFFFNEEQVTNYDIALKSDTQMFAKFHAAMLKRGIYLAPSQFETCFISTKHSKNSIEATCEAIEASFKAL
;
A
#
# COMPACT_ATOMS: atom_id res chain seq x y z
N MET A 1 3.22 -21.05 -24.66
CA MET A 1 2.74 -21.58 -23.34
C MET A 1 1.51 -20.77 -22.97
N THR A 2 0.42 -21.40 -22.49
CA THR A 2 -0.74 -20.64 -22.01
C THR A 2 -0.56 -20.21 -20.55
N ASN A 3 -1.24 -19.14 -20.11
CA ASN A 3 -1.23 -18.69 -18.72
C ASN A 3 -1.59 -19.83 -17.75
N GLN A 4 -2.59 -20.63 -18.07
CA GLN A 4 -2.98 -21.78 -17.26
C GLN A 4 -1.86 -22.82 -17.11
N LYS A 5 -1.20 -23.22 -18.23
CA LYS A 5 -0.09 -24.18 -18.19
C LYS A 5 1.12 -23.61 -17.41
N ALA A 6 1.38 -22.31 -17.53
CA ALA A 6 2.42 -21.64 -16.76
C ALA A 6 2.11 -21.67 -15.25
N PHE A 7 0.85 -21.47 -14.87
CA PHE A 7 0.41 -21.52 -13.46
C PHE A 7 0.51 -22.95 -12.90
N GLU A 8 0.06 -23.97 -13.63
CA GLU A 8 0.21 -25.35 -13.19
C GLU A 8 1.69 -25.72 -12.98
N LYS A 9 2.57 -25.33 -13.93
CA LYS A 9 4.00 -25.54 -13.77
C LYS A 9 4.62 -24.77 -12.60
N ALA A 10 4.16 -23.55 -12.33
CA ALA A 10 4.65 -22.76 -11.20
C ALA A 10 4.34 -23.43 -9.85
N LYS A 11 3.21 -24.12 -9.72
CA LYS A 11 2.82 -24.85 -8.51
C LYS A 11 3.76 -26.01 -8.16
N GLU A 12 4.50 -26.55 -9.14
CA GLU A 12 5.48 -27.61 -8.91
C GLU A 12 6.68 -27.10 -8.08
N TYR A 13 6.99 -25.78 -8.17
CA TYR A 13 8.21 -25.19 -7.60
C TYR A 13 7.96 -24.11 -6.56
N ILE A 14 6.78 -23.48 -6.60
CA ILE A 14 6.43 -22.33 -5.73
C ILE A 14 5.11 -22.64 -5.02
N PRO A 15 5.02 -22.54 -3.69
CA PRO A 15 3.79 -22.75 -2.95
C PRO A 15 2.61 -21.94 -3.53
N GLY A 16 1.57 -22.63 -3.99
CA GLY A 16 0.42 -22.01 -4.67
C GLY A 16 0.73 -21.35 -6.01
N GLY A 17 1.93 -21.56 -6.58
CA GLY A 17 2.37 -21.00 -7.87
C GLY A 17 2.69 -19.51 -7.86
N VAL A 18 2.76 -18.87 -6.68
CA VAL A 18 2.94 -17.41 -6.54
C VAL A 18 3.80 -17.06 -5.32
N ASN A 19 4.49 -15.90 -5.38
CA ASN A 19 5.27 -15.37 -4.27
C ASN A 19 4.48 -14.36 -3.40
N SER A 20 3.18 -14.19 -3.67
CA SER A 20 2.25 -13.42 -2.82
C SER A 20 0.83 -13.94 -3.05
N PRO A 21 0.08 -14.25 -1.96
CA PRO A 21 -1.16 -15.05 -2.05
C PRO A 21 -2.24 -14.48 -2.96
N VAL A 22 -2.45 -13.17 -2.97
CA VAL A 22 -3.49 -12.51 -3.77
C VAL A 22 -3.30 -12.72 -5.27
N ARG A 23 -2.05 -12.94 -5.74
CA ARG A 23 -1.71 -13.18 -7.14
C ARG A 23 -2.25 -14.51 -7.67
N ALA A 24 -2.69 -15.43 -6.81
CA ALA A 24 -3.22 -16.76 -7.19
C ALA A 24 -4.68 -16.71 -7.67
N PHE A 25 -5.33 -15.55 -7.74
CA PHE A 25 -6.73 -15.36 -8.20
C PHE A 25 -7.78 -16.17 -7.40
N LYS A 26 -7.48 -16.53 -6.13
CA LYS A 26 -8.42 -17.32 -5.32
C LYS A 26 -9.76 -16.62 -5.02
N SER A 27 -9.76 -15.28 -4.99
CA SER A 27 -10.96 -14.46 -4.72
C SER A 27 -11.74 -14.08 -5.97
N VAL A 28 -11.27 -14.46 -7.17
CA VAL A 28 -11.92 -14.15 -8.44
C VAL A 28 -11.97 -15.38 -9.35
N LYS A 29 -12.71 -15.28 -10.45
CA LYS A 29 -12.83 -16.38 -11.41
C LYS A 29 -11.66 -16.39 -12.39
N GLY A 30 -11.23 -17.57 -12.79
CA GLY A 30 -10.18 -17.79 -13.80
C GLY A 30 -8.83 -18.13 -13.20
N SER A 31 -7.82 -18.15 -14.05
CA SER A 31 -6.42 -18.39 -13.69
C SER A 31 -5.61 -17.09 -13.71
N PRO A 32 -4.57 -16.98 -12.90
CA PRO A 32 -3.63 -15.87 -12.97
C PRO A 32 -3.05 -15.69 -14.38
N ILE A 33 -2.84 -14.44 -14.77
CA ILE A 33 -2.10 -14.12 -15.98
C ILE A 33 -0.60 -13.99 -15.66
N PHE A 34 0.24 -14.55 -16.52
CA PHE A 34 1.69 -14.46 -16.41
C PHE A 34 2.19 -13.34 -17.30
N ILE A 35 2.83 -12.34 -16.70
CA ILE A 35 3.25 -11.14 -17.41
C ILE A 35 4.63 -11.32 -17.98
N GLU A 36 4.79 -11.03 -19.28
CA GLU A 36 6.07 -11.04 -19.98
C GLU A 36 6.76 -9.68 -19.92
N ARG A 37 5.98 -8.59 -20.09
CA ARG A 37 6.52 -7.22 -20.08
C ARG A 37 5.49 -6.19 -19.72
N GLY A 38 5.96 -5.02 -19.29
CA GLY A 38 5.15 -3.83 -19.08
C GLY A 38 5.71 -2.63 -19.84
N LYS A 39 4.84 -1.74 -20.32
CA LYS A 39 5.23 -0.48 -20.95
C LYS A 39 4.15 0.57 -20.77
N ASP A 40 4.55 1.75 -20.28
CA ASP A 40 3.67 2.88 -20.01
C ASP A 40 2.53 2.48 -19.03
N GLU A 41 1.26 2.51 -19.43
CA GLU A 41 0.11 2.05 -18.64
C GLU A 41 -0.28 0.58 -18.91
N PHE A 42 0.48 -0.14 -19.71
CA PHE A 42 0.12 -1.48 -20.19
C PHE A 42 1.01 -2.58 -19.62
N ILE A 43 0.39 -3.72 -19.37
CA ILE A 43 1.09 -5.00 -19.20
C ILE A 43 0.68 -5.95 -20.33
N TYR A 44 1.58 -6.88 -20.65
CA TYR A 44 1.38 -7.89 -21.69
C TYR A 44 1.66 -9.26 -21.10
N ASP A 45 0.72 -10.17 -21.26
CA ASP A 45 0.91 -11.54 -20.81
C ASP A 45 1.72 -12.39 -21.80
N ILE A 46 2.09 -13.61 -21.37
CA ILE A 46 2.86 -14.56 -22.18
C ILE A 46 2.10 -15.09 -23.42
N GLU A 47 0.81 -14.81 -23.53
CA GLU A 47 0.00 -15.13 -24.71
C GLU A 47 -0.11 -13.91 -25.66
N GLY A 48 0.60 -12.80 -25.34
CA GLY A 48 0.63 -11.57 -26.14
C GLY A 48 -0.55 -10.64 -25.92
N LYS A 49 -1.48 -10.95 -25.01
CA LYS A 49 -2.63 -10.10 -24.73
C LYS A 49 -2.21 -8.89 -23.92
N LYS A 50 -2.72 -7.71 -24.32
CA LYS A 50 -2.47 -6.42 -23.69
C LYS A 50 -3.58 -6.05 -22.72
N TYR A 51 -3.19 -5.46 -21.58
CA TYR A 51 -4.10 -4.98 -20.56
C TYR A 51 -3.72 -3.57 -20.10
N ILE A 52 -4.71 -2.70 -19.85
CA ILE A 52 -4.50 -1.45 -19.09
C ILE A 52 -4.39 -1.83 -17.62
N ASP A 53 -3.30 -1.45 -16.97
CA ASP A 53 -2.93 -1.90 -15.62
C ASP A 53 -3.29 -0.88 -14.55
N TYR A 54 -4.27 -1.20 -13.72
CA TYR A 54 -4.65 -0.43 -12.53
C TYR A 54 -4.11 -1.01 -11.21
N VAL A 55 -3.30 -2.07 -11.27
CA VAL A 55 -2.57 -2.62 -10.13
C VAL A 55 -1.22 -1.91 -9.96
N LEU A 56 -0.52 -1.63 -11.08
CA LEU A 56 0.75 -0.91 -11.09
C LEU A 56 1.74 -1.44 -10.06
N SER A 57 1.88 -2.80 -10.04
CA SER A 57 2.73 -3.51 -9.08
C SER A 57 2.38 -3.27 -7.60
N TRP A 58 1.08 -3.06 -7.30
CA TRP A 58 0.55 -2.72 -5.97
C TRP A 58 0.94 -1.31 -5.49
N GLY A 59 1.09 -0.37 -6.44
CA GLY A 59 1.26 1.04 -6.18
C GLY A 59 2.62 1.69 -6.45
N PRO A 60 3.78 0.99 -6.52
CA PRO A 60 5.06 1.65 -6.73
C PRO A 60 5.19 2.38 -8.08
N LEU A 61 4.53 1.92 -9.14
CA LEU A 61 4.74 2.44 -10.49
C LEU A 61 3.90 3.69 -10.76
N PHE A 62 4.22 4.79 -10.06
CA PHE A 62 3.56 6.09 -10.25
C PHE A 62 3.76 6.63 -11.67
N LEU A 63 4.94 6.42 -12.23
CA LEU A 63 5.31 6.86 -13.58
C LEU A 63 4.91 5.88 -14.70
N GLY A 64 4.24 4.77 -14.35
CA GLY A 64 3.94 3.67 -15.27
C GLY A 64 5.11 2.70 -15.44
N HIS A 65 4.94 1.73 -16.32
CA HIS A 65 5.97 0.73 -16.64
C HIS A 65 7.07 1.31 -17.52
N SER A 66 8.29 0.85 -17.33
CA SER A 66 9.45 1.16 -18.19
C SER A 66 9.66 2.67 -18.41
N ASP A 67 9.58 3.46 -17.32
CA ASP A 67 9.85 4.89 -17.42
C ASP A 67 11.33 5.15 -17.71
N LYS A 68 11.62 5.83 -18.83
CA LYS A 68 12.99 6.04 -19.33
C LYS A 68 13.92 6.73 -18.33
N SER A 69 13.40 7.63 -17.47
CA SER A 69 14.25 8.30 -16.49
C SER A 69 14.69 7.35 -15.37
N VAL A 70 13.79 6.44 -14.95
CA VAL A 70 14.09 5.40 -13.97
C VAL A 70 15.03 4.36 -14.54
N GLU A 71 14.77 3.85 -15.75
CA GLU A 71 15.64 2.90 -16.43
C GLU A 71 17.05 3.45 -16.63
N SER A 72 17.19 4.70 -17.09
CA SER A 72 18.48 5.37 -17.26
C SER A 72 19.24 5.52 -15.94
N ALA A 73 18.56 5.91 -14.85
CA ALA A 73 19.17 6.04 -13.53
C ALA A 73 19.70 4.69 -13.01
N ILE A 74 18.91 3.61 -13.16
CA ILE A 74 19.30 2.26 -12.78
C ILE A 74 20.51 1.81 -13.60
N THR A 75 20.45 1.94 -14.93
CA THR A 75 21.54 1.52 -15.84
C THR A 75 22.84 2.26 -15.54
N LYS A 76 22.79 3.58 -15.30
CA LYS A 76 23.96 4.38 -14.93
C LYS A 76 24.57 3.94 -13.60
N THR A 77 23.72 3.62 -12.63
CA THR A 77 24.17 3.20 -11.29
C THR A 77 24.73 1.79 -11.33
N MET A 78 24.09 0.86 -12.06
CA MET A 78 24.53 -0.52 -12.24
C MET A 78 25.97 -0.65 -12.77
N LYS A 79 26.38 0.27 -13.65
CA LYS A 79 27.76 0.33 -14.19
C LYS A 79 28.84 0.63 -13.14
N LYS A 80 28.43 1.12 -11.95
CA LYS A 80 29.35 1.43 -10.83
C LYS A 80 29.42 0.29 -9.80
N GLY A 81 28.55 -0.69 -9.90
CA GLY A 81 28.40 -1.83 -8.98
C GLY A 81 26.98 -1.96 -8.46
N LEU A 82 26.63 -3.17 -8.03
CA LEU A 82 25.27 -3.50 -7.58
C LEU A 82 25.08 -3.24 -6.08
N SER A 83 26.11 -3.48 -5.26
CA SER A 83 26.09 -3.37 -3.81
C SER A 83 27.52 -3.29 -3.28
N PHE A 84 27.72 -2.62 -2.14
CA PHE A 84 29.08 -2.35 -1.65
C PHE A 84 29.32 -2.79 -0.19
N GLY A 85 28.28 -3.08 0.60
CA GLY A 85 28.42 -3.31 2.04
C GLY A 85 28.98 -2.08 2.80
N ALA A 86 28.85 -0.90 2.24
CA ALA A 86 29.33 0.38 2.74
C ALA A 86 28.33 1.49 2.38
N PRO A 87 28.30 2.60 3.15
CA PRO A 87 27.37 3.72 2.87
C PRO A 87 27.70 4.38 1.53
N THR A 88 26.66 4.89 0.87
CA THR A 88 26.76 5.60 -0.41
C THR A 88 26.13 6.99 -0.36
N LEU A 89 26.64 7.93 -1.15
CA LEU A 89 26.05 9.29 -1.23
C LEU A 89 24.63 9.29 -1.76
N ILE A 90 24.23 8.28 -2.55
CA ILE A 90 22.91 8.21 -3.15
C ILE A 90 21.81 7.93 -2.08
N GLU A 91 22.14 7.23 -0.99
CA GLU A 91 21.26 7.06 0.17
C GLU A 91 20.92 8.42 0.80
N THR A 92 21.95 9.24 1.06
CA THR A 92 21.78 10.60 1.60
C THR A 92 20.95 11.48 0.66
N GLN A 93 21.13 11.34 -0.67
CA GLN A 93 20.35 12.10 -1.65
C GLN A 93 18.87 11.74 -1.60
N LEU A 94 18.52 10.46 -1.54
CA LEU A 94 17.13 10.03 -1.44
C LEU A 94 16.53 10.45 -0.09
N ALA A 95 17.26 10.33 1.01
CA ALA A 95 16.82 10.78 2.33
C ALA A 95 16.46 12.26 2.32
N LYS A 96 17.37 13.13 1.84
CA LYS A 96 17.12 14.58 1.68
C LYS A 96 15.90 14.87 0.82
N LEU A 97 15.74 14.14 -0.28
CA LEU A 97 14.61 14.32 -1.20
C LEU A 97 13.27 14.01 -0.51
N ILE A 98 13.19 12.91 0.25
CA ILE A 98 12.00 12.53 1.02
C ILE A 98 11.72 13.57 2.11
N LEU A 99 12.70 13.88 2.95
CA LEU A 99 12.57 14.83 4.06
C LEU A 99 12.20 16.23 3.60
N SER A 100 12.61 16.66 2.38
CA SER A 100 12.20 17.94 1.80
C SER A 100 10.69 18.11 1.62
N LYS A 101 9.93 17.02 1.60
CA LYS A 101 8.47 17.02 1.41
C LYS A 101 7.71 16.59 2.66
N ILE A 102 8.33 15.81 3.53
CA ILE A 102 7.70 15.26 4.74
C ILE A 102 8.21 16.02 5.96
N SER A 103 7.67 17.21 6.19
CA SER A 103 8.15 18.19 7.17
C SER A 103 7.98 17.80 8.65
N TYR A 104 7.37 16.66 8.94
CA TYR A 104 7.20 16.14 10.30
C TYR A 104 8.23 15.06 10.66
N LEU A 105 9.14 14.71 9.75
CA LEU A 105 10.26 13.81 9.99
C LEU A 105 11.57 14.59 10.04
N ASP A 106 12.42 14.27 11.01
CA ASP A 106 13.77 14.82 11.14
C ASP A 106 14.81 13.88 10.54
N LYS A 107 14.65 12.56 10.75
CA LYS A 107 15.53 11.49 10.26
C LYS A 107 14.76 10.33 9.64
N ILE A 108 15.43 9.59 8.75
CA ILE A 108 14.90 8.41 8.06
C ILE A 108 15.97 7.31 7.98
N ARG A 109 15.55 6.05 8.09
CA ARG A 109 16.39 4.85 7.89
C ARG A 109 15.79 4.03 6.75
N PHE A 110 16.60 3.68 5.75
CA PHE A 110 16.19 2.79 4.66
C PHE A 110 16.24 1.32 5.08
N VAL A 111 15.32 0.55 4.52
CA VAL A 111 15.19 -0.91 4.61
C VAL A 111 14.72 -1.46 3.26
N SER A 112 14.61 -2.77 3.10
CA SER A 112 14.29 -3.38 1.81
C SER A 112 12.80 -3.62 1.56
N SER A 113 11.97 -3.65 2.60
CA SER A 113 10.52 -3.92 2.49
C SER A 113 9.69 -3.12 3.49
N GLY A 114 8.38 -2.96 3.17
CA GLY A 114 7.43 -2.35 4.10
C GLY A 114 7.33 -3.11 5.43
N THR A 115 7.42 -4.44 5.40
CA THR A 115 7.47 -5.28 6.61
C THR A 115 8.65 -4.92 7.51
N GLU A 116 9.84 -4.76 6.95
CA GLU A 116 11.01 -4.33 7.73
C GLU A 116 10.82 -2.91 8.29
N ALA A 117 10.21 -2.01 7.54
CA ALA A 117 9.94 -0.65 7.98
C ALA A 117 8.98 -0.61 9.19
N THR A 118 7.85 -1.30 9.11
CA THR A 118 6.84 -1.35 10.18
C THR A 118 7.36 -2.10 11.40
N MET A 119 8.01 -3.25 11.20
CA MET A 119 8.66 -4.02 12.28
C MET A 119 9.69 -3.17 13.03
N SER A 120 10.50 -2.41 12.31
CA SER A 120 11.54 -1.55 12.90
C SER A 120 10.94 -0.34 13.62
N ALA A 121 9.91 0.28 13.07
CA ALA A 121 9.20 1.40 13.70
C ALA A 121 8.52 0.96 15.01
N ILE A 122 7.93 -0.23 15.06
CA ILE A 122 7.32 -0.79 16.28
C ILE A 122 8.40 -1.10 17.33
N ARG A 123 9.51 -1.73 16.94
CA ARG A 123 10.63 -1.99 17.87
C ARG A 123 11.16 -0.68 18.47
N LEU A 124 11.30 0.35 17.63
CA LEU A 124 11.76 1.65 18.07
C LEU A 124 10.77 2.32 19.03
N ALA A 125 9.48 2.24 18.72
CA ALA A 125 8.41 2.78 19.57
C ALA A 125 8.36 2.08 20.94
N ARG A 126 8.48 0.75 20.97
CA ARG A 126 8.57 -0.04 22.22
C ARG A 126 9.75 0.40 23.09
N ALA A 127 10.92 0.50 22.48
CA ALA A 127 12.14 0.91 23.21
C ALA A 127 12.04 2.36 23.72
N TYR A 128 11.46 3.26 22.94
CA TYR A 128 11.28 4.67 23.32
C TYR A 128 10.28 4.83 24.48
N SER A 129 9.14 4.18 24.40
CA SER A 129 8.09 4.24 25.42
C SER A 129 8.35 3.35 26.63
N LYS A 130 9.28 2.37 26.53
CA LYS A 130 9.53 1.31 27.52
C LYS A 130 8.27 0.48 27.83
N LYS A 131 7.47 0.19 26.82
CA LYS A 131 6.23 -0.59 26.85
C LYS A 131 6.21 -1.58 25.70
N ASP A 132 5.42 -2.64 25.78
CA ASP A 132 5.41 -3.75 24.80
C ASP A 132 4.19 -3.79 23.90
N GLY A 133 3.02 -3.34 24.37
CA GLY A 133 1.76 -3.43 23.66
C GLY A 133 1.68 -2.50 22.44
N ILE A 134 0.96 -2.94 21.42
CA ILE A 134 0.63 -2.10 20.25
C ILE A 134 -0.87 -2.18 19.98
N ILE A 135 -1.44 -1.10 19.50
CA ILE A 135 -2.79 -1.08 18.92
C ILE A 135 -2.64 -1.02 17.40
N LYS A 136 -3.33 -1.92 16.69
CA LYS A 136 -3.55 -1.86 15.25
C LYS A 136 -5.05 -1.94 14.94
N PHE A 137 -5.43 -1.68 13.70
CA PHE A 137 -6.84 -1.68 13.28
C PHE A 137 -7.18 -2.92 12.46
N GLU A 138 -8.37 -3.47 12.69
CA GLU A 138 -8.91 -4.57 11.87
C GLU A 138 -8.95 -4.16 10.40
N GLY A 139 -8.61 -5.07 9.50
CA GLY A 139 -8.54 -4.82 8.07
C GLY A 139 -7.27 -4.11 7.59
N CYS A 140 -6.51 -3.43 8.46
CA CYS A 140 -5.23 -2.85 8.08
C CYS A 140 -4.12 -3.90 7.97
N TYR A 141 -3.22 -3.71 6.99
CA TYR A 141 -2.07 -4.56 6.76
C TYR A 141 -0.77 -3.77 6.88
N HIS A 142 0.12 -4.23 7.76
CA HIS A 142 1.38 -3.57 8.06
C HIS A 142 2.59 -4.47 7.83
N GLY A 143 2.53 -5.36 6.83
CA GLY A 143 3.53 -6.39 6.61
C GLY A 143 3.23 -7.67 7.39
N HIS A 144 4.17 -8.63 7.35
CA HIS A 144 3.96 -9.99 7.84
C HIS A 144 4.90 -10.37 9.01
N SER A 145 5.32 -9.40 9.83
CA SER A 145 5.94 -9.73 11.12
C SER A 145 4.89 -10.31 12.08
N ASP A 146 5.29 -11.25 12.94
CA ASP A 146 4.39 -12.04 13.77
C ASP A 146 3.41 -11.19 14.59
N SER A 147 3.90 -10.12 15.23
CA SER A 147 3.04 -9.19 15.98
C SER A 147 1.98 -8.47 15.15
N LEU A 148 2.07 -8.45 13.83
CA LEU A 148 1.16 -7.75 12.93
C LEU A 148 0.18 -8.66 12.17
N LEU A 149 0.32 -9.98 12.30
CA LEU A 149 -0.53 -10.95 11.61
C LEU A 149 -1.86 -11.26 12.34
N VAL A 150 -2.19 -10.51 13.36
CA VAL A 150 -3.48 -10.60 14.08
C VAL A 150 -4.54 -9.84 13.29
N LYS A 151 -5.61 -10.51 12.84
CA LYS A 151 -6.69 -9.97 11.98
C LYS A 151 -6.17 -8.97 10.90
N ALA A 152 -5.13 -9.36 10.17
CA ALA A 152 -4.55 -8.56 9.10
C ALA A 152 -5.50 -8.45 7.89
N GLY A 153 -5.35 -7.39 7.08
CA GLY A 153 -6.23 -7.04 5.96
C GLY A 153 -6.30 -8.04 4.80
N SER A 154 -6.26 -7.59 3.55
CA SER A 154 -6.65 -8.34 2.33
C SER A 154 -6.12 -9.78 2.24
N GLY A 155 -4.88 -10.03 2.63
CA GLY A 155 -4.29 -11.37 2.61
C GLY A 155 -4.97 -12.34 3.58
N ALA A 156 -5.18 -11.94 4.83
CA ALA A 156 -5.84 -12.76 5.86
C ALA A 156 -7.34 -12.92 5.58
N THR A 157 -8.01 -11.87 5.09
CA THR A 157 -9.43 -11.89 4.70
C THR A 157 -9.67 -12.87 3.55
N THR A 158 -8.78 -12.89 2.57
CA THR A 158 -8.86 -13.80 1.42
C THR A 158 -8.83 -15.28 1.85
N PHE A 159 -8.16 -15.60 2.98
CA PHE A 159 -8.00 -16.96 3.48
C PHE A 159 -8.86 -17.29 4.73
N GLY A 160 -9.67 -16.35 5.22
CA GLY A 160 -10.61 -16.57 6.32
C GLY A 160 -9.99 -16.79 7.71
N ASN A 161 -8.70 -16.49 7.89
CA ASN A 161 -7.99 -16.67 9.16
C ASN A 161 -7.81 -15.36 9.91
N SER A 162 -8.20 -15.35 11.19
CA SER A 162 -8.04 -14.19 12.08
C SER A 162 -6.60 -13.98 12.57
N SER A 163 -5.77 -15.01 12.53
CA SER A 163 -4.32 -14.96 12.72
C SER A 163 -3.65 -16.07 11.90
N SER A 164 -2.38 -15.89 11.55
CA SER A 164 -1.65 -16.90 10.79
C SER A 164 -1.26 -18.07 11.68
N PRO A 165 -1.48 -19.34 11.29
CA PRO A 165 -0.85 -20.48 11.93
C PRO A 165 0.66 -20.28 12.00
N GLY A 166 1.27 -20.70 13.11
CA GLY A 166 2.72 -20.56 13.36
C GLY A 166 3.13 -19.26 14.05
N VAL A 167 2.21 -18.33 14.28
CA VAL A 167 2.45 -17.19 15.17
C VAL A 167 2.19 -17.62 16.61
N PRO A 168 3.22 -17.59 17.49
CA PRO A 168 3.04 -17.92 18.90
C PRO A 168 2.09 -16.95 19.60
N GLU A 169 1.29 -17.45 20.54
CA GLU A 169 0.35 -16.62 21.31
C GLU A 169 1.05 -15.48 22.05
N ASP A 170 2.28 -15.72 22.52
CA ASP A 170 3.10 -14.72 23.19
C ASP A 170 3.43 -13.50 22.32
N PHE A 171 3.50 -13.64 21.00
CA PHE A 171 3.61 -12.50 20.09
C PHE A 171 2.28 -11.79 19.89
N ALA A 172 1.19 -12.55 19.81
CA ALA A 172 -0.15 -12.01 19.56
C ALA A 172 -0.72 -11.25 20.77
N LYS A 173 -0.39 -11.68 22.03
CA LYS A 173 -0.93 -11.08 23.27
C LYS A 173 -0.63 -9.60 23.46
N HIS A 174 0.46 -9.11 22.86
CA HIS A 174 0.84 -7.69 22.89
C HIS A 174 0.23 -6.86 21.78
N THR A 175 -0.65 -7.45 20.94
CA THR A 175 -1.31 -6.75 19.84
C THR A 175 -2.79 -6.60 20.11
N HIS A 176 -3.19 -5.39 20.45
CA HIS A 176 -4.58 -5.02 20.69
C HIS A 176 -5.24 -4.59 19.37
N LEU A 177 -6.48 -5.01 19.17
CA LEU A 177 -7.24 -4.71 17.97
C LEU A 177 -8.29 -3.64 18.24
N ALA A 178 -8.30 -2.61 17.41
CA ALA A 178 -9.32 -1.58 17.42
C ALA A 178 -10.08 -1.56 16.07
N ILE A 179 -11.26 -0.99 16.08
CA ILE A 179 -12.10 -0.80 14.91
C ILE A 179 -11.70 0.50 14.22
N TYR A 180 -11.48 0.42 12.92
CA TYR A 180 -11.08 1.57 12.10
C TYR A 180 -12.22 2.62 12.08
N ASN A 181 -11.88 3.90 12.26
CA ASN A 181 -12.82 5.03 12.40
C ASN A 181 -13.69 5.01 13.66
N ASP A 182 -13.38 4.19 14.68
CA ASP A 182 -14.05 4.14 15.97
C ASP A 182 -13.07 4.44 17.11
N ILE A 183 -13.13 5.66 17.65
CA ILE A 183 -12.24 6.08 18.76
C ILE A 183 -12.55 5.35 20.06
N ALA A 184 -13.81 4.99 20.31
CA ALA A 184 -14.19 4.30 21.53
C ALA A 184 -13.51 2.92 21.64
N SER A 185 -13.31 2.23 20.51
CA SER A 185 -12.57 0.97 20.47
C SER A 185 -11.10 1.15 20.86
N VAL A 186 -10.48 2.27 20.48
CA VAL A 186 -9.09 2.61 20.85
C VAL A 186 -9.00 2.95 22.34
N GLU A 187 -9.96 3.75 22.87
CA GLU A 187 -10.05 4.05 24.29
C GLU A 187 -10.21 2.79 25.13
N LYS A 188 -11.01 1.82 24.67
CA LYS A 188 -11.17 0.52 25.30
C LYS A 188 -9.81 -0.20 25.40
N CYS A 189 -9.01 -0.29 24.33
CA CYS A 189 -7.68 -0.89 24.37
C CYS A 189 -6.79 -0.23 25.43
N PHE A 190 -6.79 1.11 25.52
CA PHE A 190 -6.02 1.84 26.52
C PHE A 190 -6.54 1.69 27.96
N ASN A 191 -7.80 1.34 28.14
CA ASN A 191 -8.37 1.06 29.46
C ASN A 191 -8.12 -0.38 29.92
N GLU A 192 -7.94 -1.31 28.99
CA GLU A 192 -7.62 -2.71 29.23
C GLU A 192 -6.12 -2.95 29.46
N SER A 193 -5.25 -2.03 29.03
CA SER A 193 -3.79 -2.16 29.19
C SER A 193 -3.09 -0.82 29.32
N ASP A 194 -2.31 -0.65 30.38
CA ASP A 194 -1.41 0.50 30.58
C ASP A 194 -0.08 0.35 29.83
N ASP A 195 0.17 -0.83 29.22
CA ASP A 195 1.42 -1.20 28.56
C ASP A 195 1.40 -0.93 27.04
N ILE A 196 0.65 0.04 26.57
CA ILE A 196 0.58 0.38 25.13
C ILE A 196 1.73 1.30 24.74
N ALA A 197 2.66 0.77 23.97
CA ALA A 197 3.81 1.48 23.40
C ALA A 197 3.43 2.38 22.22
N ALA A 198 2.58 1.88 21.33
CA ALA A 198 2.29 2.55 20.06
C ALA A 198 0.90 2.22 19.52
N VAL A 199 0.39 3.13 18.68
CA VAL A 199 -0.73 2.88 17.77
C VAL A 199 -0.22 2.98 16.34
N ILE A 200 -0.41 1.92 15.54
CA ILE A 200 -0.08 1.91 14.12
C ILE A 200 -1.34 1.94 13.26
N ILE A 201 -1.38 2.82 12.28
CA ILE A 201 -2.52 2.98 11.39
C ILE A 201 -2.10 3.29 9.96
N GLU A 202 -2.80 2.73 8.97
CA GLU A 202 -2.82 3.28 7.61
C GLU A 202 -3.77 4.48 7.62
N PRO A 203 -3.31 5.73 7.47
CA PRO A 203 -4.24 6.88 7.48
C PRO A 203 -5.16 6.92 6.25
N ILE A 204 -4.80 6.17 5.23
CA ILE A 204 -5.63 5.82 4.08
C ILE A 204 -5.45 4.32 3.90
N ALA A 205 -6.36 3.53 4.47
CA ALA A 205 -6.27 2.08 4.40
C ALA A 205 -6.50 1.61 2.95
N GLY A 206 -5.60 0.76 2.48
CA GLY A 206 -5.61 0.23 1.12
C GLY A 206 -5.70 -1.29 1.05
N ASN A 207 -5.79 -1.97 2.19
CA ASN A 207 -5.76 -3.42 2.31
C ASN A 207 -7.10 -4.02 2.80
N MET A 208 -8.12 -3.19 2.97
CA MET A 208 -9.54 -3.60 3.13
C MET A 208 -10.43 -2.97 2.03
N GLY A 209 -9.87 -2.75 0.84
CA GLY A 209 -10.28 -1.79 -0.16
C GLY A 209 -9.75 -0.39 0.19
N LEU A 210 -10.19 0.64 -0.52
CA LEU A 210 -9.76 2.01 -0.19
C LEU A 210 -10.71 2.64 0.84
N VAL A 211 -10.27 2.72 2.09
CA VAL A 211 -11.03 3.30 3.20
C VAL A 211 -10.18 4.35 3.92
N PRO A 212 -10.46 5.65 3.73
CA PRO A 212 -9.71 6.70 4.43
C PRO A 212 -10.19 6.85 5.87
N ALA A 213 -9.27 7.13 6.78
CA ALA A 213 -9.61 7.58 8.12
C ALA A 213 -10.25 8.98 8.07
N SER A 214 -11.29 9.18 8.86
CA SER A 214 -11.93 10.49 9.00
C SER A 214 -11.01 11.46 9.76
N LEU A 215 -11.10 12.74 9.43
CA LEU A 215 -10.30 13.77 10.10
C LEU A 215 -10.60 13.81 11.61
N THR A 216 -11.85 13.68 12.00
CA THR A 216 -12.27 13.65 13.41
C THR A 216 -11.60 12.49 14.15
N PHE A 217 -11.67 11.29 13.58
CA PHE A 217 -11.05 10.10 14.16
C PHE A 217 -9.52 10.27 14.32
N LEU A 218 -8.81 10.72 13.27
CA LEU A 218 -7.37 10.92 13.34
C LEU A 218 -6.96 12.01 14.34
N THR A 219 -7.78 13.07 14.48
CA THR A 219 -7.52 14.12 15.48
C THR A 219 -7.65 13.56 16.88
N GLN A 220 -8.75 12.87 17.17
CA GLN A 220 -8.98 12.21 18.46
C GLN A 220 -7.91 11.16 18.77
N LEU A 221 -7.52 10.37 17.76
CA LEU A 221 -6.44 9.37 17.89
C LEU A 221 -5.12 10.03 18.27
N ARG A 222 -4.73 11.12 17.60
CA ARG A 222 -3.50 11.87 17.91
C ARG A 222 -3.51 12.41 19.34
N ASP A 223 -4.63 12.99 19.77
CA ASP A 223 -4.77 13.56 21.12
C ASP A 223 -4.76 12.46 22.19
N LEU A 224 -5.42 11.33 21.92
CA LEU A 224 -5.42 10.16 22.82
C LEU A 224 -4.01 9.59 22.97
N CYS A 225 -3.27 9.40 21.87
CA CYS A 225 -1.88 8.93 21.92
C CYS A 225 -1.00 9.85 22.76
N ARG A 226 -1.12 11.18 22.60
CA ARG A 226 -0.39 12.17 23.42
C ARG A 226 -0.73 12.05 24.89
N LYS A 227 -2.03 11.96 25.22
CA LYS A 227 -2.52 11.84 26.61
C LYS A 227 -2.02 10.57 27.30
N LYS A 228 -1.91 9.45 26.56
CA LYS A 228 -1.48 8.14 27.06
C LYS A 228 0.02 7.89 26.95
N GLY A 229 0.79 8.82 26.34
CA GLY A 229 2.23 8.67 26.10
C GLY A 229 2.58 7.56 25.10
N ALA A 230 1.67 7.23 24.18
CA ALA A 230 1.88 6.24 23.16
C ALA A 230 2.38 6.88 21.84
N VAL A 231 3.28 6.20 21.15
CA VAL A 231 3.82 6.63 19.85
C VAL A 231 2.78 6.42 18.76
N LEU A 232 2.43 7.45 18.00
CA LEU A 232 1.57 7.32 16.83
C LEU A 232 2.44 7.04 15.59
N ILE A 233 2.20 5.90 14.95
CA ILE A 233 2.89 5.47 13.73
C ILE A 233 1.92 5.54 12.55
N PHE A 234 2.22 6.37 11.55
CA PHE A 234 1.51 6.33 10.27
C PHE A 234 2.19 5.38 9.30
N ASP A 235 1.46 4.35 8.88
CA ASP A 235 1.89 3.49 7.79
C ASP A 235 1.51 4.14 6.46
N GLU A 236 2.50 4.81 5.87
CA GLU A 236 2.42 5.44 4.56
C GLU A 236 3.09 4.58 3.46
N VAL A 237 3.29 3.29 3.70
CA VAL A 237 3.90 2.38 2.71
C VAL A 237 3.10 2.38 1.40
N MET A 238 1.77 2.47 1.47
CA MET A 238 0.93 2.57 0.29
C MET A 238 0.61 4.01 -0.11
N SER A 239 0.25 4.85 0.85
CA SER A 239 -0.25 6.21 0.61
C SER A 239 0.85 7.25 0.40
N GLY A 240 2.06 7.03 0.94
CA GLY A 240 3.20 7.93 0.84
C GLY A 240 3.58 8.21 -0.62
N PHE A 241 3.62 9.49 -1.00
CA PHE A 241 3.86 9.95 -2.38
C PHE A 241 2.89 9.40 -3.43
N ARG A 242 1.90 8.60 -3.01
CA ARG A 242 0.86 8.06 -3.88
C ARG A 242 -0.44 8.86 -3.75
N ALA A 243 -0.90 9.11 -2.55
CA ALA A 243 -2.09 9.92 -2.30
C ALA A 243 -1.84 11.41 -2.60
N SER A 244 -0.68 11.92 -2.22
CA SER A 244 -0.23 13.27 -2.53
C SER A 244 1.31 13.36 -2.39
N MET A 245 1.87 14.52 -2.72
CA MET A 245 3.30 14.81 -2.53
C MET A 245 3.75 14.72 -1.07
N THR A 246 2.83 14.89 -0.12
CA THR A 246 3.06 14.80 1.32
C THR A 246 2.29 13.63 1.97
N GLY A 247 2.01 12.56 1.18
CA GLY A 247 1.23 11.42 1.64
C GLY A 247 -0.16 11.80 2.13
N SER A 248 -0.60 11.21 3.22
CA SER A 248 -1.89 11.51 3.85
C SER A 248 -1.95 12.90 4.49
N TYR A 249 -0.80 13.49 4.84
CA TYR A 249 -0.73 14.81 5.51
C TYR A 249 -1.46 15.92 4.75
N LYS A 250 -1.52 15.83 3.41
CA LYS A 250 -2.32 16.77 2.59
C LYS A 250 -3.76 16.86 3.06
N PHE A 251 -4.33 15.73 3.47
CA PHE A 251 -5.77 15.59 3.74
C PHE A 251 -6.12 15.79 5.22
N ASN A 252 -5.23 15.40 6.14
CA ASN A 252 -5.55 15.37 7.57
C ASN A 252 -4.76 16.39 8.42
N LYS A 253 -3.60 16.87 7.95
CA LYS A 253 -2.70 17.78 8.70
C LYS A 253 -2.20 17.22 10.04
N ILE A 254 -2.37 15.93 10.30
CA ILE A 254 -1.91 15.28 11.52
C ILE A 254 -0.46 14.85 11.34
N LYS A 255 0.37 15.15 12.34
CA LYS A 255 1.78 14.76 12.38
C LYS A 255 1.91 13.54 13.30
N PRO A 256 2.29 12.36 12.77
CA PRO A 256 2.64 11.21 13.60
C PRO A 256 4.01 11.43 14.27
N ASP A 257 4.37 10.54 15.19
CA ASP A 257 5.69 10.51 15.80
C ASP A 257 6.68 9.73 14.94
N LEU A 258 6.21 8.64 14.32
CA LEU A 258 6.92 7.84 13.32
C LEU A 258 6.06 7.65 12.07
N ALA A 259 6.70 7.48 10.93
CA ALA A 259 6.04 7.07 9.70
C ALA A 259 6.87 6.04 8.93
N THR A 260 6.19 5.15 8.21
CA THR A 260 6.82 4.15 7.33
C THR A 260 6.48 4.44 5.87
N PHE A 261 7.42 4.19 4.98
CA PHE A 261 7.29 4.42 3.54
C PHE A 261 7.80 3.19 2.78
N GLY A 262 7.30 3.01 1.58
CA GLY A 262 7.73 1.94 0.69
C GLY A 262 7.24 2.19 -0.73
N LYS A 263 7.05 1.13 -1.50
CA LYS A 263 6.43 1.18 -2.83
C LYS A 263 6.98 2.31 -3.72
N VAL A 264 6.34 3.49 -3.76
CA VAL A 264 6.72 4.61 -4.63
C VAL A 264 8.17 5.06 -4.41
N ILE A 265 8.66 5.04 -3.16
CA ILE A 265 10.04 5.48 -2.86
C ILE A 265 11.12 4.56 -3.45
N GLY A 266 10.75 3.35 -3.86
CA GLY A 266 11.63 2.40 -4.54
C GLY A 266 11.56 2.47 -6.07
N GLY A 267 10.59 3.22 -6.63
CA GLY A 267 10.46 3.39 -8.08
C GLY A 267 10.27 2.09 -8.87
N GLY A 268 9.75 1.05 -8.22
CA GLY A 268 9.58 -0.30 -8.78
C GLY A 268 10.62 -1.33 -8.28
N LEU A 269 11.65 -0.89 -7.55
CA LEU A 269 12.63 -1.75 -6.88
C LEU A 269 12.35 -1.85 -5.37
N ASN A 270 13.01 -2.83 -4.73
CA ASN A 270 12.84 -3.10 -3.31
C ASN A 270 13.50 -2.00 -2.46
N ALA A 271 12.69 -1.07 -1.96
CA ALA A 271 13.08 -0.07 -1.00
C ALA A 271 11.89 0.32 -0.14
N ALA A 272 12.15 0.48 1.14
CA ALA A 272 11.25 1.05 2.11
C ALA A 272 12.05 1.89 3.12
N ALA A 273 11.37 2.57 4.01
CA ALA A 273 12.00 3.38 5.03
C ALA A 273 11.07 3.57 6.22
N PHE A 274 11.64 3.82 7.39
CA PHE A 274 10.93 4.38 8.52
C PHE A 274 11.67 5.63 9.00
N GLY A 275 10.93 6.57 9.57
CA GLY A 275 11.51 7.81 10.04
C GLY A 275 10.60 8.48 11.07
N GLY A 276 11.13 9.48 11.74
CA GLY A 276 10.43 10.19 12.79
C GLY A 276 11.19 11.37 13.32
N LYS A 277 10.77 11.83 14.50
CA LYS A 277 11.43 12.88 15.24
C LYS A 277 12.81 12.42 15.69
N ASP A 278 13.75 13.37 15.77
CA ASP A 278 15.14 13.09 16.16
C ASP A 278 15.24 12.40 17.53
N GLU A 279 14.45 12.82 18.50
CA GLU A 279 14.41 12.22 19.85
C GLU A 279 14.07 10.72 19.86
N ILE A 280 13.26 10.25 18.90
CA ILE A 280 12.94 8.83 18.75
C ILE A 280 14.00 8.14 17.90
N MET A 281 14.41 8.76 16.80
CA MET A 281 15.35 8.15 15.85
C MET A 281 16.76 8.01 16.42
N SER A 282 17.16 8.86 17.38
CA SER A 282 18.49 8.83 17.99
C SER A 282 18.76 7.65 18.92
N ILE A 283 17.68 6.92 19.35
CA ILE A 283 17.91 5.67 20.13
C ILE A 283 18.19 4.45 19.24
N LEU A 284 18.16 4.63 17.89
CA LEU A 284 18.49 3.59 16.92
C LEU A 284 20.00 3.46 16.77
N SER A 285 20.51 2.22 16.74
CA SER A 285 21.94 1.92 16.51
C SER A 285 22.43 2.51 15.16
N PRO A 286 23.64 3.11 15.07
CA PRO A 286 24.71 3.11 16.09
C PRO A 286 24.62 4.26 17.12
N ASP A 287 23.72 5.25 16.97
CA ASP A 287 23.58 6.37 17.90
C ASP A 287 23.03 5.90 19.26
N GLY A 288 22.09 4.94 19.26
CA GLY A 288 21.48 4.33 20.43
C GLY A 288 21.57 2.80 20.42
N ALA A 289 20.81 2.16 21.32
CA ALA A 289 20.91 0.71 21.55
C ALA A 289 19.92 -0.13 20.73
N VAL A 290 18.92 0.48 20.08
CA VAL A 290 17.90 -0.27 19.32
C VAL A 290 18.50 -0.79 18.03
N TYR A 291 18.59 -2.10 17.88
CA TYR A 291 19.24 -2.73 16.74
C TYR A 291 18.30 -2.87 15.53
N GLN A 292 18.79 -2.46 14.38
CA GLN A 292 18.23 -2.73 13.06
C GLN A 292 19.37 -2.78 12.04
N ALA A 293 19.37 -3.79 11.17
CA ALA A 293 20.34 -3.93 10.09
C ALA A 293 19.71 -4.62 8.88
N GLY A 294 20.28 -4.42 7.72
CA GLY A 294 19.89 -5.09 6.48
C GLY A 294 21.03 -5.02 5.46
N THR A 295 21.50 -6.16 4.98
CA THR A 295 22.63 -6.26 4.02
C THR A 295 22.41 -5.41 2.77
N LEU A 296 21.18 -5.35 2.26
CA LEU A 296 20.83 -4.62 1.04
C LEU A 296 20.00 -3.35 1.31
N SER A 297 19.89 -2.95 2.59
CA SER A 297 19.24 -1.67 2.94
C SER A 297 20.00 -0.50 2.31
N GLY A 298 19.28 0.40 1.64
CA GLY A 298 19.93 1.48 0.90
C GLY A 298 20.61 1.04 -0.40
N ASN A 299 20.21 -0.09 -0.98
CA ASN A 299 20.77 -0.59 -2.24
C ASN A 299 20.84 0.50 -3.30
N PRO A 300 22.03 0.73 -3.93
CA PRO A 300 22.24 1.83 -4.88
C PRO A 300 21.26 1.88 -6.03
N LEU A 301 20.84 0.72 -6.58
CA LEU A 301 19.90 0.69 -7.70
C LEU A 301 18.50 1.12 -7.26
N ALA A 302 18.06 0.67 -6.09
CA ALA A 302 16.78 1.06 -5.53
C ALA A 302 16.75 2.54 -5.14
N MET A 303 17.85 3.06 -4.58
CA MET A 303 17.99 4.49 -4.28
C MET A 303 17.97 5.33 -5.57
N ALA A 304 18.66 4.91 -6.64
CA ALA A 304 18.64 5.58 -7.94
C ALA A 304 17.23 5.62 -8.55
N ALA A 305 16.53 4.49 -8.52
CA ALA A 305 15.15 4.39 -9.00
C ALA A 305 14.21 5.32 -8.21
N GLY A 306 14.35 5.32 -6.89
CA GLY A 306 13.57 6.20 -5.99
C GLY A 306 13.81 7.68 -6.27
N ILE A 307 15.07 8.11 -6.39
CA ILE A 307 15.45 9.49 -6.73
C ILE A 307 14.84 9.88 -8.09
N ALA A 308 15.02 9.06 -9.11
CA ALA A 308 14.48 9.35 -10.44
C ALA A 308 12.95 9.49 -10.42
N THR A 309 12.27 8.60 -9.69
CA THR A 309 10.82 8.60 -9.55
C THR A 309 10.33 9.85 -8.81
N LEU A 310 10.84 10.09 -7.60
CA LEU A 310 10.38 11.21 -6.77
C LEU A 310 10.75 12.56 -7.39
N SER A 311 11.97 12.71 -7.94
CA SER A 311 12.37 13.95 -8.61
C SER A 311 11.44 14.30 -9.77
N LYS A 312 11.05 13.30 -10.57
CA LYS A 312 10.14 13.50 -11.69
C LYS A 312 8.73 13.85 -11.21
N ILE A 313 8.24 13.19 -10.17
CA ILE A 313 6.93 13.52 -9.54
C ILE A 313 6.97 14.98 -9.06
N PHE A 314 8.01 15.38 -8.32
CA PHE A 314 8.11 16.70 -7.72
C PHE A 314 8.29 17.83 -8.76
N ALA A 315 8.95 17.52 -9.87
CA ALA A 315 9.13 18.46 -10.97
C ALA A 315 7.91 18.59 -11.91
N THR A 316 6.92 17.68 -11.81
CA THR A 316 5.75 17.71 -12.70
C THR A 316 4.61 18.55 -12.11
N PRO A 317 4.32 19.74 -12.67
CA PRO A 317 3.26 20.62 -12.15
C PRO A 317 1.88 19.94 -12.18
N ASN A 318 1.15 20.08 -11.07
CA ASN A 318 -0.24 19.63 -10.94
C ASN A 318 -0.44 18.13 -11.30
N VAL A 319 0.59 17.29 -11.07
CA VAL A 319 0.52 15.87 -11.44
C VAL A 319 -0.62 15.14 -10.72
N TYR A 320 -0.78 15.40 -9.43
CA TYR A 320 -1.84 14.76 -8.63
C TYR A 320 -3.23 15.23 -9.03
N GLU A 321 -3.41 16.50 -9.33
CA GLU A 321 -4.67 17.08 -9.78
C GLU A 321 -5.11 16.50 -11.14
N LYS A 322 -4.17 16.39 -12.08
CA LYS A 322 -4.39 15.77 -13.39
C LYS A 322 -4.78 14.30 -13.28
N LEU A 323 -4.08 13.54 -12.43
CA LEU A 323 -4.39 12.13 -12.22
C LEU A 323 -5.71 11.94 -11.47
N ASN A 324 -5.96 12.76 -10.46
CA ASN A 324 -7.21 12.75 -9.70
C ASN A 324 -8.42 13.03 -10.60
N SER A 325 -8.30 13.93 -11.57
CA SER A 325 -9.36 14.17 -12.57
C SER A 325 -9.68 12.91 -13.39
N LYS A 326 -8.66 12.16 -13.82
CA LYS A 326 -8.84 10.88 -14.55
C LYS A 326 -9.51 9.83 -13.66
N VAL A 327 -9.10 9.71 -12.38
CA VAL A 327 -9.75 8.83 -11.41
C VAL A 327 -11.23 9.17 -11.28
N LYS A 328 -11.56 10.44 -11.09
CA LYS A 328 -12.97 10.89 -11.01
C LYS A 328 -13.78 10.51 -12.24
N SER A 329 -13.19 10.57 -13.45
CA SER A 329 -13.85 10.12 -14.67
C SER A 329 -14.18 8.64 -14.65
N ILE A 330 -13.24 7.78 -14.23
CA ILE A 330 -13.45 6.33 -14.07
C ILE A 330 -14.57 6.06 -13.07
N LEU A 331 -14.51 6.68 -11.88
CA LEU A 331 -15.50 6.46 -10.82
C LEU A 331 -16.90 6.94 -11.24
N LYS A 332 -16.97 8.03 -12.01
CA LYS A 332 -18.25 8.50 -12.58
C LYS A 332 -18.83 7.48 -13.58
N CYS A 333 -18.00 6.89 -14.44
CA CYS A 333 -18.43 5.82 -15.35
C CYS A 333 -18.96 4.61 -14.56
N MET A 334 -18.28 4.21 -13.48
CA MET A 334 -18.69 3.10 -12.61
C MET A 334 -20.05 3.40 -11.94
N SER A 335 -20.16 4.54 -11.26
CA SER A 335 -21.37 4.93 -10.54
C SER A 335 -22.58 5.06 -11.47
N ASN A 336 -22.40 5.65 -12.67
CA ASN A 336 -23.46 5.76 -13.65
C ASN A 336 -23.91 4.40 -14.19
N SER A 337 -22.96 3.49 -14.42
CA SER A 337 -23.25 2.14 -14.94
C SER A 337 -23.97 1.28 -13.90
N ALA A 338 -23.52 1.34 -12.64
CA ALA A 338 -24.16 0.67 -11.51
C ALA A 338 -25.60 1.19 -11.33
N LYS A 339 -25.79 2.53 -11.33
CA LYS A 339 -27.12 3.15 -11.19
C LYS A 339 -28.09 2.70 -12.29
N ARG A 340 -27.65 2.65 -13.55
CA ARG A 340 -28.48 2.17 -14.67
C ARG A 340 -28.94 0.71 -14.52
N LYS A 341 -28.19 -0.08 -13.75
CA LYS A 341 -28.50 -1.51 -13.49
C LYS A 341 -29.17 -1.76 -12.14
N GLY A 342 -29.38 -0.71 -11.33
CA GLY A 342 -29.92 -0.86 -9.97
C GLY A 342 -28.95 -1.59 -9.02
N ILE A 343 -27.64 -1.56 -9.30
CA ILE A 343 -26.62 -2.20 -8.49
C ILE A 343 -26.09 -1.19 -7.48
N ALA A 344 -26.07 -1.56 -6.20
CA ALA A 344 -25.46 -0.77 -5.14
C ALA A 344 -23.94 -0.74 -5.31
N LEU A 345 -23.37 0.46 -5.35
CA LEU A 345 -21.93 0.67 -5.54
C LEU A 345 -21.46 1.87 -4.75
N GLN A 346 -20.47 1.66 -3.90
CA GLN A 346 -19.73 2.72 -3.21
C GLN A 346 -18.39 2.92 -3.90
N THR A 347 -17.93 4.16 -4.03
CA THR A 347 -16.64 4.49 -4.65
C THR A 347 -15.88 5.49 -3.78
N GLU A 348 -14.57 5.34 -3.68
CA GLU A 348 -13.71 6.24 -2.93
C GLU A 348 -12.40 6.51 -3.67
N HIS A 349 -11.79 7.66 -3.42
CA HIS A 349 -10.46 7.99 -3.96
C HIS A 349 -9.69 8.95 -3.05
N ARG A 350 -8.38 8.82 -3.07
CA ARG A 350 -7.44 9.77 -2.46
C ARG A 350 -6.24 9.96 -3.40
N GLY A 351 -6.23 11.12 -4.06
CA GLY A 351 -5.19 11.42 -5.06
C GLY A 351 -5.22 10.43 -6.24
N THR A 352 -4.19 9.60 -6.33
CA THR A 352 -4.04 8.61 -7.42
C THR A 352 -4.43 7.19 -7.02
N MET A 353 -4.97 7.04 -5.82
CA MET A 353 -5.53 5.79 -5.28
C MET A 353 -7.04 5.84 -5.42
N TRP A 354 -7.65 4.73 -5.80
CA TRP A 354 -9.10 4.62 -5.93
C TRP A 354 -9.58 3.21 -5.66
N GLY A 355 -10.83 3.09 -5.24
CA GLY A 355 -11.46 1.82 -4.94
C GLY A 355 -12.97 1.90 -5.10
N PHE A 356 -13.61 0.74 -5.07
CA PHE A 356 -15.06 0.61 -5.15
C PHE A 356 -15.51 -0.65 -4.40
N PHE A 357 -16.76 -0.64 -3.95
CA PHE A 357 -17.38 -1.75 -3.25
C PHE A 357 -18.77 -1.98 -3.80
N PHE A 358 -19.11 -3.21 -4.09
CA PHE A 358 -20.50 -3.62 -4.31
C PHE A 358 -21.19 -3.72 -2.95
N ASN A 359 -21.65 -2.58 -2.44
CA ASN A 359 -22.18 -2.45 -1.09
C ASN A 359 -23.26 -1.35 -1.06
N GLU A 360 -24.29 -1.56 -0.26
CA GLU A 360 -25.35 -0.55 -0.05
C GLU A 360 -24.92 0.55 0.91
N GLU A 361 -24.12 0.18 1.95
CA GLU A 361 -23.63 1.10 2.96
C GLU A 361 -22.29 1.74 2.54
N GLN A 362 -22.05 2.98 2.97
CA GLN A 362 -20.73 3.61 2.82
C GLN A 362 -19.71 2.85 3.67
N VAL A 363 -18.65 2.37 3.02
CA VAL A 363 -17.62 1.57 3.70
C VAL A 363 -16.67 2.49 4.47
N THR A 364 -16.73 2.41 5.79
CA THR A 364 -15.92 3.23 6.71
C THR A 364 -15.00 2.41 7.61
N ASN A 365 -15.21 1.10 7.70
CA ASN A 365 -14.42 0.16 8.49
C ASN A 365 -14.43 -1.24 7.85
N TYR A 366 -13.74 -2.17 8.49
CA TYR A 366 -13.58 -3.53 7.99
C TYR A 366 -14.87 -4.36 8.02
N ASP A 367 -15.67 -4.24 9.06
CA ASP A 367 -16.94 -5.00 9.17
C ASP A 367 -17.91 -4.61 8.06
N ILE A 368 -17.99 -3.33 7.71
CA ILE A 368 -18.81 -2.89 6.58
C ILE A 368 -18.19 -3.35 5.26
N ALA A 369 -16.86 -3.32 5.13
CA ALA A 369 -16.19 -3.84 3.93
C ALA A 369 -16.51 -5.32 3.67
N LEU A 370 -16.56 -6.14 4.73
CA LEU A 370 -16.89 -7.58 4.65
C LEU A 370 -18.32 -7.86 4.17
N LYS A 371 -19.26 -6.91 4.30
CA LYS A 371 -20.64 -7.03 3.79
C LYS A 371 -20.72 -6.85 2.27
N SER A 372 -19.62 -6.47 1.60
CA SER A 372 -19.61 -6.28 0.14
C SER A 372 -19.85 -7.56 -0.62
N ASP A 373 -20.57 -7.50 -1.75
CA ASP A 373 -20.81 -8.64 -2.63
C ASP A 373 -19.53 -9.01 -3.41
N THR A 374 -18.74 -9.90 -2.81
CA THR A 374 -17.51 -10.41 -3.40
C THR A 374 -17.75 -11.31 -4.61
N GLN A 375 -18.93 -11.91 -4.74
CA GLN A 375 -19.28 -12.72 -5.92
C GLN A 375 -19.57 -11.81 -7.14
N MET A 376 -20.26 -10.70 -6.91
CA MET A 376 -20.47 -9.70 -7.96
C MET A 376 -19.14 -9.06 -8.37
N PHE A 377 -18.25 -8.76 -7.40
CA PHE A 377 -16.90 -8.32 -7.71
C PHE A 377 -16.15 -9.34 -8.58
N ALA A 378 -16.19 -10.62 -8.26
CA ALA A 378 -15.52 -11.66 -9.04
C ALA A 378 -16.03 -11.76 -10.48
N LYS A 379 -17.36 -11.60 -10.69
CA LYS A 379 -17.95 -11.53 -12.03
C LYS A 379 -17.50 -10.28 -12.79
N PHE A 380 -17.53 -9.12 -12.12
CA PHE A 380 -17.09 -7.85 -12.70
C PHE A 380 -15.62 -7.88 -13.07
N HIS A 381 -14.74 -8.35 -12.17
CA HIS A 381 -13.31 -8.52 -12.42
C HIS A 381 -13.05 -9.38 -13.67
N ALA A 382 -13.69 -10.54 -13.77
CA ALA A 382 -13.54 -11.43 -14.92
C ALA A 382 -13.99 -10.75 -16.24
N ALA A 383 -15.09 -9.99 -16.18
CA ALA A 383 -15.59 -9.24 -17.34
C ALA A 383 -14.63 -8.12 -17.77
N MET A 384 -14.04 -7.40 -16.82
CA MET A 384 -13.02 -6.36 -17.07
C MET A 384 -11.73 -6.97 -17.64
N LEU A 385 -11.25 -8.08 -17.06
CA LEU A 385 -10.04 -8.78 -17.52
C LEU A 385 -10.20 -9.29 -18.96
N LYS A 386 -11.38 -9.84 -19.30
CA LYS A 386 -11.70 -10.25 -20.67
C LYS A 386 -11.58 -9.10 -21.66
N ARG A 387 -11.92 -7.87 -21.22
CA ARG A 387 -11.88 -6.63 -22.03
C ARG A 387 -10.54 -5.90 -22.00
N GLY A 388 -9.50 -6.53 -21.44
CA GLY A 388 -8.16 -5.94 -21.41
C GLY A 388 -7.95 -4.88 -20.33
N ILE A 389 -8.72 -4.93 -19.25
CA ILE A 389 -8.52 -4.09 -18.05
C ILE A 389 -8.08 -4.97 -16.90
N TYR A 390 -6.90 -4.70 -16.35
CA TYR A 390 -6.34 -5.44 -15.22
C TYR A 390 -6.58 -4.69 -13.92
N LEU A 391 -7.52 -5.20 -13.13
CA LEU A 391 -7.81 -4.79 -11.76
C LEU A 391 -7.18 -5.77 -10.77
N ALA A 392 -7.02 -5.36 -9.51
CA ALA A 392 -6.58 -6.25 -8.46
C ALA A 392 -7.56 -7.44 -8.30
N PRO A 393 -7.06 -8.68 -8.15
CA PRO A 393 -7.92 -9.87 -8.07
C PRO A 393 -8.50 -10.08 -6.66
N SER A 394 -8.92 -9.02 -5.99
CA SER A 394 -9.61 -9.04 -4.70
C SER A 394 -10.40 -7.74 -4.52
N GLN A 395 -11.63 -7.86 -3.96
CA GLN A 395 -12.46 -6.72 -3.56
C GLN A 395 -11.77 -5.82 -2.54
N PHE A 396 -10.86 -6.38 -1.73
CA PHE A 396 -10.20 -5.70 -0.63
C PHE A 396 -8.87 -5.04 -1.02
N GLU A 397 -8.61 -4.89 -2.30
CA GLU A 397 -7.42 -4.22 -2.81
C GLU A 397 -7.74 -2.87 -3.44
N THR A 398 -6.80 -1.95 -3.30
CA THR A 398 -6.86 -0.61 -3.91
C THR A 398 -6.37 -0.64 -5.34
N CYS A 399 -7.00 0.15 -6.20
CA CYS A 399 -6.55 0.42 -7.56
C CYS A 399 -5.73 1.72 -7.63
N PHE A 400 -4.90 1.83 -8.65
CA PHE A 400 -3.97 2.94 -8.85
C PHE A 400 -4.04 3.48 -10.27
N ILE A 401 -3.61 4.74 -10.44
CA ILE A 401 -3.39 5.35 -11.76
C ILE A 401 -1.96 5.87 -11.88
N SER A 402 -1.38 5.83 -13.07
CA SER A 402 -0.04 6.36 -13.34
C SER A 402 -0.08 7.58 -14.26
N THR A 403 1.05 8.28 -14.36
CA THR A 403 1.20 9.42 -15.29
C THR A 403 1.00 9.02 -16.75
N LYS A 404 1.12 7.74 -17.06
CA LYS A 404 1.03 7.20 -18.42
C LYS A 404 -0.39 6.92 -18.89
N HIS A 405 -1.35 6.70 -17.96
CA HIS A 405 -2.75 6.50 -18.36
C HIS A 405 -3.22 7.65 -19.22
N SER A 406 -3.38 7.38 -20.50
CA SER A 406 -3.79 8.36 -21.52
C SER A 406 -5.31 8.63 -21.45
N LYS A 407 -5.77 9.66 -22.17
CA LYS A 407 -7.20 9.90 -22.34
C LYS A 407 -7.89 8.71 -22.99
N ASN A 408 -7.28 8.16 -24.04
CA ASN A 408 -7.81 6.98 -24.75
C ASN A 408 -7.92 5.75 -23.84
N SER A 409 -6.93 5.53 -22.94
CA SER A 409 -6.99 4.43 -21.97
C SER A 409 -8.12 4.62 -20.96
N ILE A 410 -8.42 5.87 -20.55
CA ILE A 410 -9.56 6.15 -19.67
C ILE A 410 -10.89 5.92 -20.39
N GLU A 411 -11.01 6.36 -21.63
CA GLU A 411 -12.20 6.14 -22.47
C GLU A 411 -12.45 4.63 -22.69
N ALA A 412 -11.42 3.88 -23.09
CA ALA A 412 -11.51 2.42 -23.24
C ALA A 412 -11.89 1.72 -21.92
N THR A 413 -11.38 2.23 -20.78
CA THR A 413 -11.76 1.71 -19.46
C THR A 413 -13.24 1.98 -19.15
N CYS A 414 -13.75 3.16 -19.46
CA CYS A 414 -15.17 3.49 -19.30
C CYS A 414 -16.07 2.60 -20.17
N GLU A 415 -15.69 2.36 -21.43
CA GLU A 415 -16.42 1.43 -22.32
C GLU A 415 -16.43 0.01 -21.76
N ALA A 416 -15.28 -0.47 -21.26
CA ALA A 416 -15.16 -1.77 -20.62
C ALA A 416 -16.04 -1.87 -19.36
N ILE A 417 -16.09 -0.83 -18.53
CA ILE A 417 -16.95 -0.73 -17.35
C ILE A 417 -18.41 -0.88 -17.76
N GLU A 418 -18.87 -0.07 -18.71
CA GLU A 418 -20.27 -0.09 -19.18
C GLU A 418 -20.67 -1.47 -19.72
N ALA A 419 -19.82 -2.06 -20.55
CA ALA A 419 -20.05 -3.39 -21.11
C ALA A 419 -20.00 -4.49 -20.03
N SER A 420 -19.17 -4.33 -18.99
CA SER A 420 -19.09 -5.28 -17.89
C SER A 420 -20.32 -5.21 -16.98
N PHE A 421 -20.82 -4.01 -16.65
CA PHE A 421 -22.07 -3.86 -15.91
C PHE A 421 -23.29 -4.37 -16.69
N LYS A 422 -23.30 -4.25 -18.03
CA LYS A 422 -24.37 -4.85 -18.85
C LYS A 422 -24.42 -6.38 -18.76
N ALA A 423 -23.27 -7.02 -18.48
CA ALA A 423 -23.12 -8.46 -18.38
C ALA A 423 -23.35 -9.02 -16.96
N LEU A 424 -23.49 -8.18 -15.93
CA LEU A 424 -23.91 -8.52 -14.58
C LEU A 424 -25.43 -8.65 -14.50
#